data_3b172674daf89a636de14b5d8d25e116
#
_entry.id   3b172674daf89a636de14b5d8d25e116
#
_cell.length_a   1.000
_cell.length_b   1.000
_cell.length_c   1.000
_cell.angle_alpha   90.00
_cell.angle_beta   90.00
_cell.angle_gamma   90.00
#
_symmetry.space_group_name_H-M   'P 1'
#
loop_
_entity.id
_entity.type
_entity.pdbx_description
1 polymer ?
#
loop_
_entity_poly.entity_id
_entity_poly.type
_entity_poly.pdbx_seq_one_letter_code
_entity_poly.pdbx_strand_id
1 'polypeptide(L)'
;MRGTAANPWAGSLSYTKKTAPVIMWGPYLWANGMTPRADSAFWSRLDFEADGVHPSQLGESKAAGILLEFFKNMPYTKCWFVANQYCL
;
A
#
# COMPACT_ATOMS: atom_id res chain seq x y z
N MET A 1 -12.76 9.03 0.92
CA MET A 1 -11.76 10.03 1.38
C MET A 1 -11.90 11.29 0.56
N ARG A 2 -11.73 12.41 1.16
CA ARG A 2 -11.91 13.73 0.54
C ARG A 2 -10.88 14.69 1.09
N GLY A 3 -10.71 15.83 0.42
CA GLY A 3 -9.87 16.91 0.89
C GLY A 3 -10.30 17.35 2.28
N THR A 4 -9.37 17.90 3.02
CA THR A 4 -9.57 18.18 4.44
C THR A 4 -9.37 19.65 4.72
N ALA A 5 -9.86 20.08 5.89
CA ALA A 5 -9.62 21.41 6.40
C ALA A 5 -8.15 21.67 6.70
N ALA A 6 -7.34 20.63 6.88
CA ALA A 6 -5.91 20.76 7.15
C ALA A 6 -5.16 21.39 5.98
N ASN A 7 -5.70 21.26 4.76
CA ASN A 7 -5.14 21.94 3.59
C ASN A 7 -6.26 22.42 2.69
N PRO A 8 -6.87 23.59 3.00
CA PRO A 8 -7.98 24.11 2.21
C PRO A 8 -7.61 24.44 0.76
N TRP A 9 -6.33 24.64 0.48
CA TRP A 9 -5.87 24.92 -0.88
C TRP A 9 -5.91 23.68 -1.78
N ALA A 10 -5.94 22.48 -1.20
CA ALA A 10 -5.96 21.23 -1.95
C ALA A 10 -7.33 20.94 -2.59
N GLY A 11 -8.37 21.63 -2.18
CA GLY A 11 -9.72 21.37 -2.67
C GLY A 11 -10.30 20.08 -2.12
N SER A 12 -11.42 19.65 -2.68
CA SER A 12 -12.10 18.43 -2.27
C SER A 12 -11.58 17.23 -3.05
N LEU A 13 -11.19 16.17 -2.34
CA LEU A 13 -10.81 14.91 -2.93
C LEU A 13 -11.95 13.90 -2.72
N SER A 14 -12.91 13.89 -3.62
CA SER A 14 -14.11 13.07 -3.47
C SER A 14 -14.36 12.25 -4.73
N TYR A 15 -14.38 10.93 -4.57
CA TYR A 15 -14.70 10.01 -5.65
C TYR A 15 -16.15 10.19 -6.11
N THR A 16 -17.09 10.28 -5.17
CA THR A 16 -18.52 10.39 -5.50
C THR A 16 -18.86 11.68 -6.23
N LYS A 17 -18.16 12.77 -5.92
CA LYS A 17 -18.32 14.05 -6.60
C LYS A 17 -17.45 14.18 -7.83
N LYS A 18 -16.68 13.15 -8.15
CA LYS A 18 -15.78 13.07 -9.30
C LYS A 18 -14.73 14.18 -9.33
N THR A 19 -14.34 14.66 -8.16
CA THR A 19 -13.26 15.64 -8.01
C THR A 19 -11.91 14.95 -7.84
N ALA A 20 -11.90 13.64 -7.61
CA ALA A 20 -10.70 12.82 -7.50
C ALA A 20 -11.03 11.38 -7.87
N PRO A 21 -10.02 10.58 -8.30
CA PRO A 21 -10.20 9.13 -8.42
C PRO A 21 -10.41 8.50 -7.04
N VAL A 22 -10.70 7.21 -7.03
CA VAL A 22 -10.78 6.47 -5.77
C VAL A 22 -9.45 6.61 -5.02
N ILE A 23 -9.53 7.05 -3.78
CA ILE A 23 -8.38 7.19 -2.89
C ILE A 23 -8.63 6.31 -1.68
N MET A 24 -7.65 5.48 -1.34
CA MET A 24 -7.78 4.52 -0.24
C MET A 24 -6.43 4.38 0.47
N TRP A 25 -6.46 3.88 1.70
CA TRP A 25 -5.24 3.55 2.42
C TRP A 25 -4.65 2.27 1.83
N GLY A 26 -3.38 2.34 1.45
CA GLY A 26 -2.64 1.17 1.02
C GLY A 26 -2.05 0.39 2.20
N PRO A 27 -1.32 -0.67 1.91
CA PRO A 27 -0.64 -1.42 2.96
C PRO A 27 0.52 -0.63 3.54
N TYR A 28 0.90 -0.96 4.76
CA TYR A 28 2.06 -0.35 5.38
C TYR A 28 3.33 -1.06 4.92
N LEU A 29 4.28 -0.27 4.43
CA LEU A 29 5.57 -0.79 4.01
C LEU A 29 6.70 -0.43 4.98
N TRP A 30 6.38 0.23 6.09
CA TRP A 30 7.37 0.64 7.07
C TRP A 30 7.95 -0.58 7.80
N ALA A 31 9.16 -0.41 8.31
CA ALA A 31 9.87 -1.42 9.06
C ALA A 31 9.92 -1.06 10.53
N ASN A 32 9.90 -2.10 11.37
CA ASN A 32 10.19 -1.97 12.80
C ASN A 32 11.39 -2.87 13.14
N GLY A 33 12.46 -2.69 12.39
CA GLY A 33 13.61 -3.56 12.47
C GLY A 33 13.19 -5.01 12.23
N MET A 34 13.77 -5.93 12.99
CA MET A 34 13.44 -7.34 12.91
C MET A 34 12.25 -7.74 13.77
N THR A 35 11.64 -6.79 14.48
CA THR A 35 10.45 -7.04 15.29
C THR A 35 9.25 -7.16 14.37
N PRO A 36 8.53 -8.31 14.37
CA PRO A 36 7.34 -8.46 13.55
C PRO A 36 6.25 -7.43 13.91
N ARG A 37 5.60 -6.90 12.88
CA ARG A 37 4.45 -6.04 13.06
C ARG A 37 3.21 -6.89 13.37
N ALA A 38 2.06 -6.23 13.58
CA ALA A 38 0.81 -6.94 13.85
C ALA A 38 0.43 -7.91 12.71
N ASP A 39 0.84 -7.61 11.47
CA ASP A 39 0.61 -8.47 10.30
C ASP A 39 1.71 -9.51 10.11
N SER A 40 2.59 -9.68 11.09
CA SER A 40 3.73 -10.59 11.08
C SER A 40 4.87 -10.19 10.13
N ALA A 41 4.75 -9.07 9.44
CA ALA A 41 5.82 -8.59 8.57
C ALA A 41 7.00 -8.07 9.40
N PHE A 42 8.20 -8.39 8.97
CA PHE A 42 9.41 -7.85 9.59
C PHE A 42 10.46 -7.63 8.51
N TRP A 43 11.43 -6.78 8.82
CA TRP A 43 12.49 -6.42 7.90
C TRP A 43 13.83 -6.71 8.54
N SER A 44 14.71 -7.37 7.81
CA SER A 44 16.05 -7.70 8.27
C SER A 44 17.08 -6.85 7.51
N ARG A 45 18.33 -6.92 7.97
CA ARG A 45 19.42 -6.23 7.28
C ARG A 45 19.58 -6.68 5.83
N LEU A 46 19.27 -7.96 5.55
CA LEU A 46 19.38 -8.53 4.20
C LEU A 46 18.33 -8.01 3.24
N ASP A 47 17.28 -7.37 3.75
CA ASP A 47 16.24 -6.78 2.91
C ASP A 47 16.66 -5.42 2.34
N PHE A 48 17.84 -4.94 2.71
CA PHE A 48 18.34 -3.63 2.28
C PHE A 48 19.69 -3.78 1.61
N GLU A 49 20.00 -2.83 0.73
CA GLU A 49 21.34 -2.72 0.14
C GLU A 49 22.36 -2.32 1.20
N ALA A 50 23.63 -2.23 0.78
CA ALA A 50 24.71 -1.90 1.70
C ALA A 50 24.52 -0.55 2.41
N ASP A 51 23.79 0.37 1.80
CA ASP A 51 23.52 1.69 2.38
C ASP A 51 22.47 1.65 3.51
N GLY A 52 21.79 0.53 3.69
CA GLY A 52 20.76 0.40 4.71
C GLY A 52 19.47 1.18 4.44
N VAL A 53 19.30 1.74 3.26
CA VAL A 53 18.17 2.59 2.89
C VAL A 53 17.39 2.00 1.73
N HIS A 54 18.08 1.69 0.64
CA HIS A 54 17.42 1.11 -0.54
C HIS A 54 17.14 -0.38 -0.32
N PRO A 55 15.97 -0.88 -0.73
CA PRO A 55 15.69 -2.31 -0.58
C PRO A 55 16.57 -3.15 -1.50
N SER A 56 17.00 -4.31 -0.99
CA SER A 56 17.63 -5.35 -1.80
C SER A 56 16.56 -6.08 -2.61
N GLN A 57 16.98 -7.05 -3.44
CA GLN A 57 16.00 -7.91 -4.14
C GLN A 57 15.05 -8.61 -3.17
N LEU A 58 15.54 -9.03 -2.01
CA LEU A 58 14.69 -9.63 -0.98
C LEU A 58 13.69 -8.62 -0.43
N GLY A 59 14.14 -7.40 -0.16
CA GLY A 59 13.25 -6.34 0.31
C GLY A 59 12.21 -5.95 -0.72
N GLU A 60 12.62 -5.86 -1.99
CA GLU A 60 11.70 -5.59 -3.10
C GLU A 60 10.62 -6.67 -3.21
N SER A 61 11.01 -7.94 -3.06
CA SER A 61 10.08 -9.06 -3.11
C SER A 61 9.08 -9.00 -1.95
N LYS A 62 9.53 -8.63 -0.77
CA LYS A 62 8.64 -8.46 0.38
C LYS A 62 7.63 -7.35 0.14
N ALA A 63 8.08 -6.19 -0.33
CA ALA A 63 7.19 -5.07 -0.64
C ALA A 63 6.19 -5.44 -1.73
N ALA A 64 6.65 -6.08 -2.78
CA ALA A 64 5.78 -6.53 -3.88
C ALA A 64 4.73 -7.52 -3.38
N GLY A 65 5.11 -8.46 -2.50
CA GLY A 65 4.17 -9.41 -1.93
C GLY A 65 3.10 -8.74 -1.09
N ILE A 66 3.47 -7.76 -0.27
CA ILE A 66 2.52 -7.00 0.54
C ILE A 66 1.54 -6.24 -0.35
N LEU A 67 2.04 -5.57 -1.39
CA LEU A 67 1.21 -4.84 -2.34
C LEU A 67 0.28 -5.78 -3.12
N LEU A 68 0.79 -6.91 -3.58
CA LEU A 68 -0.01 -7.87 -4.34
C LEU A 68 -1.17 -8.40 -3.48
N GLU A 69 -0.92 -8.78 -2.24
CA GLU A 69 -1.97 -9.23 -1.34
C GLU A 69 -3.01 -8.14 -1.11
N PHE A 70 -2.57 -6.89 -0.99
CA PHE A 70 -3.49 -5.77 -0.86
C PHE A 70 -4.41 -5.67 -2.09
N PHE A 71 -3.83 -5.69 -3.29
CA PHE A 71 -4.62 -5.54 -4.52
C PHE A 71 -5.54 -6.73 -4.78
N LYS A 72 -5.15 -7.94 -4.38
CA LYS A 72 -5.98 -9.13 -4.53
C LYS A 72 -7.21 -9.12 -3.61
N ASN A 73 -7.14 -8.40 -2.51
CA ASN A 73 -8.22 -8.37 -1.52
C ASN A 73 -9.02 -7.08 -1.50
N MET A 74 -8.49 -6.01 -2.11
CA MET A 74 -9.18 -4.73 -2.12
C MET A 74 -10.37 -4.75 -3.09
N PRO A 75 -11.57 -4.38 -2.64
CA PRO A 75 -12.78 -4.47 -3.49
C PRO A 75 -12.68 -3.72 -4.81
N TYR A 76 -11.90 -2.65 -4.89
CA TYR A 76 -11.78 -1.86 -6.12
C TYR A 76 -10.77 -2.42 -7.12
N THR A 77 -9.92 -3.36 -6.70
CA THR A 77 -8.83 -3.85 -7.56
C THR A 77 -8.83 -5.37 -7.73
N LYS A 78 -9.53 -6.10 -6.88
CA LYS A 78 -9.42 -7.57 -6.85
C LYS A 78 -9.78 -8.23 -8.19
N CYS A 79 -10.66 -7.63 -8.96
CA CYS A 79 -11.05 -8.20 -10.26
C CYS A 79 -9.92 -8.18 -11.27
N TRP A 80 -8.93 -7.33 -11.08
CA TRP A 80 -7.77 -7.24 -11.98
C TRP A 80 -6.70 -8.27 -11.63
N PHE A 81 -6.70 -8.77 -10.41
CA PHE A 81 -5.64 -9.63 -9.91
C PHE A 81 -6.09 -11.05 -9.61
N VAL A 82 -7.39 -11.28 -9.47
CA VAL A 82 -7.95 -12.60 -9.14
C VAL A 82 -9.05 -12.94 -10.13
N ALA A 83 -8.95 -14.13 -10.74
CA ALA A 83 -9.96 -14.59 -11.70
C ALA A 83 -11.32 -14.77 -11.01
N ASN A 84 -12.39 -14.49 -11.76
CA ASN A 84 -13.76 -14.69 -11.32
C ASN A 84 -14.16 -13.84 -10.10
N GLN A 85 -13.48 -12.71 -9.89
CA GLN A 85 -13.84 -11.76 -8.84
C GLN A 85 -14.41 -10.49 -9.46
N TYR A 86 -15.34 -9.87 -8.75
CA TYR A 86 -15.97 -8.64 -9.19
C TYR A 86 -15.41 -7.46 -8.39
N CYS A 87 -15.19 -6.33 -9.05
CA CYS A 87 -14.81 -5.09 -8.41
C CYS A 87 -16.04 -4.23 -8.09
N LEU A 88 -15.89 -3.39 -7.08
CA LEU A 88 -16.86 -2.34 -6.80
C LEU A 88 -16.80 -1.25 -7.85
#